data_c4d6a84af2ec5c5950f153549f9f08ec
#
_entry.id   c4d6a84af2ec5c5950f153549f9f08ec
#
_cell.length_a   1.000
_cell.length_b   1.000
_cell.length_c   1.000
_cell.angle_alpha   90.00
_cell.angle_beta   90.00
_cell.angle_gamma   90.00
#
_symmetry.space_group_name_H-M   'P 1'
#
loop_
_entity.id
_entity.type
_entity.pdbx_description
1 polymer ?
#
loop_
_entity_poly.entity_id
_entity_poly.type
_entity_poly.pdbx_seq_one_letter_code
_entity_poly.pdbx_strand_id
1 'polypeptide(L)'
;DTFDQPAIPYAAVYPYNHVFESESGHVIEIDDTLDNERLFTSHRTGTSQEIDKDGNQVNIIKGDHYNIVSGKRQAVIEGNADITIGGRHKIYINKDGQTNNHYDIQVGPNASVNIQIDKGDMNVVLKDGKLNTNVAGDYNMKIGGNMNLDVRGNKTETVSGSKTSNTTGNVIHRGARIDLNP
;
A
#
# COMPACT_ATOMS: atom_id res chain seq x y z
N ASP A 1 0.72 -0.25 15.23
CA ASP A 1 1.19 1.12 14.96
C ASP A 1 0.03 2.08 15.21
N THR A 2 0.23 3.01 16.12
CA THR A 2 -0.74 4.08 16.40
C THR A 2 -0.40 5.27 15.51
N PHE A 3 -1.42 5.79 14.78
CA PHE A 3 -1.31 7.07 14.11
C PHE A 3 -1.17 8.16 15.18
N ASP A 4 0.01 8.79 15.24
CA ASP A 4 0.29 9.87 16.19
C ASP A 4 0.08 11.20 15.47
N GLN A 5 -1.01 11.89 15.80
CA GLN A 5 -1.29 13.21 15.29
C GLN A 5 -0.45 14.23 16.07
N PRO A 6 0.27 15.15 15.40
CA PRO A 6 0.96 16.23 16.09
C PRO A 6 0.01 17.00 17.02
N ALA A 7 0.46 17.30 18.23
CA ALA A 7 -0.28 18.18 19.12
C ALA A 7 -0.35 19.58 18.49
N ILE A 8 -1.54 20.16 18.45
CA ILE A 8 -1.77 21.50 17.95
C ILE A 8 -2.00 22.39 19.16
N PRO A 9 -0.98 23.09 19.66
CA PRO A 9 -1.14 24.03 20.77
C PRO A 9 -1.82 25.29 20.26
N TYR A 10 -3.10 25.46 20.59
CA TYR A 10 -3.78 26.74 20.40
C TYR A 10 -3.33 27.70 21.50
N ALA A 11 -2.67 28.78 21.11
CA ALA A 11 -2.15 29.80 22.04
C ALA A 11 -2.30 31.24 21.50
N ALA A 12 -3.41 31.50 20.82
CA ALA A 12 -3.69 32.79 20.20
C ALA A 12 -3.72 33.96 21.16
N VAL A 13 -3.10 35.09 20.78
CA VAL A 13 -3.05 36.33 21.55
C VAL A 13 -3.63 37.50 20.77
N TYR A 14 -4.64 38.15 21.34
CA TYR A 14 -5.18 39.40 20.77
C TYR A 14 -4.10 40.53 20.76
N PRO A 15 -3.93 41.31 19.68
CA PRO A 15 -4.80 41.41 18.49
C PRO A 15 -4.34 40.57 17.29
N TYR A 16 -3.45 39.61 17.45
CA TYR A 16 -2.82 38.89 16.34
C TYR A 16 -3.70 37.79 15.77
N ASN A 17 -4.77 37.42 16.47
CA ASN A 17 -5.71 36.39 16.01
C ASN A 17 -6.88 37.01 15.27
N HIS A 18 -7.08 36.62 14.01
CA HIS A 18 -8.14 37.02 13.13
C HIS A 18 -9.09 35.87 12.85
N VAL A 19 -10.29 35.92 13.40
CA VAL A 19 -11.28 34.82 13.30
C VAL A 19 -12.51 35.34 12.56
N PHE A 20 -12.95 34.60 11.56
CA PHE A 20 -14.27 34.68 10.97
C PHE A 20 -15.07 33.45 11.36
N GLU A 21 -16.18 33.61 12.05
CA GLU A 21 -17.12 32.55 12.40
C GLU A 21 -18.48 32.85 11.79
N SER A 22 -19.07 31.87 11.11
CA SER A 22 -20.41 31.95 10.56
C SER A 22 -21.48 31.61 11.61
N GLU A 23 -22.73 32.02 11.38
CA GLU A 23 -23.86 31.71 12.27
C GLU A 23 -24.06 30.20 12.52
N SER A 24 -23.65 29.35 11.58
CA SER A 24 -23.73 27.90 11.70
C SER A 24 -22.50 27.25 12.33
N GLY A 25 -21.48 28.03 12.76
CA GLY A 25 -20.28 27.54 13.43
C GLY A 25 -19.19 27.02 12.47
N HIS A 26 -19.09 27.57 11.24
CA HIS A 26 -17.91 27.37 10.39
C HIS A 26 -16.88 28.42 10.75
N VAL A 27 -15.60 28.04 10.80
CA VAL A 27 -14.51 28.91 11.23
C VAL A 27 -13.44 29.01 10.14
N ILE A 28 -12.95 30.23 9.91
CA ILE A 28 -11.70 30.52 9.22
C ILE A 28 -10.88 31.39 10.15
N GLU A 29 -9.66 30.98 10.45
CA GLU A 29 -8.77 31.65 11.38
C GLU A 29 -7.39 31.83 10.78
N ILE A 30 -6.84 33.03 10.96
CA ILE A 30 -5.45 33.39 10.70
C ILE A 30 -4.90 33.91 12.02
N ASP A 31 -3.93 33.20 12.59
CA ASP A 31 -3.27 33.59 13.82
C ASP A 31 -1.82 33.95 13.54
N ASP A 32 -1.48 35.22 13.78
CA ASP A 32 -0.14 35.77 13.63
C ASP A 32 0.56 35.90 15.00
N THR A 33 0.08 35.21 16.03
CA THR A 33 0.73 35.22 17.36
C THR A 33 2.14 34.67 17.23
N LEU A 34 3.13 35.46 17.67
CA LEU A 34 4.54 35.14 17.57
C LEU A 34 4.85 33.74 18.18
N ASP A 35 5.57 32.90 17.44
CA ASP A 35 5.92 31.51 17.79
C ASP A 35 4.70 30.56 17.92
N ASN A 36 3.50 31.00 17.48
CA ASN A 36 2.28 30.19 17.47
C ASN A 36 1.41 30.49 16.24
N GLU A 37 2.03 30.92 15.15
CA GLU A 37 1.33 31.23 13.89
C GLU A 37 0.55 30.02 13.39
N ARG A 38 -0.67 30.27 12.89
CA ARG A 38 -1.55 29.19 12.47
C ARG A 38 -2.54 29.63 11.38
N LEU A 39 -2.75 28.73 10.41
CA LEU A 39 -3.87 28.80 9.49
C LEU A 39 -4.85 27.68 9.81
N PHE A 40 -6.12 27.99 10.02
CA PHE A 40 -7.13 27.00 10.38
C PHE A 40 -8.45 27.25 9.66
N THR A 41 -9.03 26.19 9.13
CA THR A 41 -10.40 26.18 8.59
C THR A 41 -11.17 25.00 9.16
N SER A 42 -12.42 25.23 9.58
CA SER A 42 -13.23 24.18 10.17
C SER A 42 -14.68 24.26 9.73
N HIS A 43 -15.22 23.11 9.40
CA HIS A 43 -16.65 22.90 9.27
C HIS A 43 -17.26 22.56 10.64
N ARG A 44 -18.49 23.00 10.91
CA ARG A 44 -19.19 22.76 12.18
C ARG A 44 -19.25 21.30 12.64
N THR A 45 -19.08 20.34 11.74
CA THR A 45 -19.02 18.90 12.06
C THR A 45 -17.66 18.42 12.54
N GLY A 46 -16.64 19.30 12.56
CA GLY A 46 -15.28 18.98 12.95
C GLY A 46 -14.37 18.51 11.81
N THR A 47 -14.84 18.55 10.55
CA THR A 47 -13.93 18.44 9.39
C THR A 47 -13.11 19.71 9.33
N SER A 48 -11.77 19.58 9.32
CA SER A 48 -10.88 20.73 9.44
C SER A 48 -9.57 20.54 8.69
N GLN A 49 -8.95 21.67 8.38
CA GLN A 49 -7.58 21.76 7.89
C GLN A 49 -6.82 22.74 8.77
N GLU A 50 -5.63 22.40 9.15
CA GLU A 50 -4.75 23.23 9.96
C GLU A 50 -3.33 23.19 9.44
N ILE A 51 -2.64 24.32 9.47
CA ILE A 51 -1.20 24.46 9.22
C ILE A 51 -0.64 25.21 10.42
N ASP A 52 0.31 24.59 11.12
CA ASP A 52 0.97 25.14 12.29
C ASP A 52 2.18 26.04 11.93
N LYS A 53 2.79 26.65 12.94
CA LYS A 53 3.97 27.53 12.82
C LYS A 53 5.19 26.88 12.16
N ASP A 54 5.31 25.55 12.22
CA ASP A 54 6.41 24.78 11.64
C ASP A 54 6.09 24.30 10.22
N GLY A 55 4.91 24.63 9.69
CA GLY A 55 4.42 24.24 8.37
C GLY A 55 3.84 22.82 8.32
N ASN A 56 3.62 22.16 9.45
CA ASN A 56 2.95 20.88 9.47
C ASN A 56 1.47 21.05 9.13
N GLN A 57 0.97 20.25 8.20
CA GLN A 57 -0.42 20.29 7.80
C GLN A 57 -1.19 19.07 8.31
N VAL A 58 -2.31 19.30 8.96
CA VAL A 58 -3.25 18.27 9.42
C VAL A 58 -4.60 18.47 8.73
N ASN A 59 -5.11 17.40 8.10
CA ASN A 59 -6.43 17.36 7.50
C ASN A 59 -7.28 16.32 8.23
N ILE A 60 -8.37 16.73 8.85
CA ILE A 60 -9.33 15.86 9.54
C ILE A 60 -10.62 15.83 8.74
N ILE A 61 -11.02 14.65 8.26
CA ILE A 61 -12.27 14.43 7.56
C ILE A 61 -13.18 13.58 8.43
N LYS A 62 -14.27 14.15 8.93
CA LYS A 62 -15.24 13.44 9.78
C LYS A 62 -16.30 12.66 9.03
N GLY A 63 -16.48 12.97 7.76
CA GLY A 63 -17.37 12.26 6.84
C GLY A 63 -16.59 11.54 5.75
N ASP A 64 -17.23 11.32 4.61
CA ASP A 64 -16.60 10.72 3.43
C ASP A 64 -15.66 11.71 2.75
N HIS A 65 -14.56 11.21 2.20
CA HIS A 65 -13.62 12.00 1.42
C HIS A 65 -13.57 11.50 -0.03
N TYR A 66 -13.92 12.37 -0.96
CA TYR A 66 -13.87 12.12 -2.40
C TYR A 66 -12.75 12.96 -3.04
N ASN A 67 -11.81 12.29 -3.71
CA ASN A 67 -10.76 12.94 -4.49
C ASN A 67 -10.91 12.51 -5.96
N ILE A 68 -11.38 13.42 -6.81
CA ILE A 68 -11.62 13.19 -8.24
C ILE A 68 -10.60 14.00 -9.03
N VAL A 69 -9.72 13.32 -9.77
CA VAL A 69 -8.71 13.94 -10.61
C VAL A 69 -8.93 13.52 -12.05
N SER A 70 -9.40 14.44 -12.90
CA SER A 70 -9.64 14.17 -14.32
C SER A 70 -8.35 14.14 -15.16
N GLY A 71 -7.28 14.67 -14.63
CA GLY A 71 -5.96 14.68 -15.26
C GLY A 71 -4.94 13.83 -14.51
N LYS A 72 -3.68 14.21 -14.59
CA LYS A 72 -2.58 13.52 -13.91
C LYS A 72 -2.53 13.88 -12.42
N ARG A 73 -2.32 12.89 -11.57
CA ARG A 73 -1.97 13.07 -10.15
C ARG A 73 -0.54 12.60 -9.93
N GLN A 74 0.25 13.40 -9.24
CA GLN A 74 1.60 13.05 -8.76
C GLN A 74 1.67 13.33 -7.26
N ALA A 75 2.35 12.47 -6.53
CA ALA A 75 2.69 12.68 -5.12
C ALA A 75 4.17 12.34 -4.95
N VAL A 76 4.92 13.21 -4.27
CA VAL A 76 6.32 13.00 -3.88
C VAL A 76 6.37 13.12 -2.36
N ILE A 77 6.90 12.12 -1.71
CA ILE A 77 7.08 12.08 -0.27
C ILE A 77 8.56 11.76 -0.04
N GLU A 78 9.29 12.73 0.49
CA GLU A 78 10.74 12.60 0.74
C GLU A 78 11.05 11.82 2.03
N GLY A 79 10.09 11.76 2.93
CA GLY A 79 10.16 11.00 4.18
C GLY A 79 9.37 9.68 4.13
N ASN A 80 8.96 9.21 5.29
CA ASN A 80 8.14 8.02 5.42
C ASN A 80 6.69 8.29 5.01
N ALA A 81 6.01 7.28 4.48
CA ALA A 81 4.58 7.31 4.22
C ALA A 81 3.92 6.10 4.89
N ASP A 82 3.05 6.36 5.86
CA ASP A 82 2.29 5.34 6.57
C ASP A 82 0.81 5.45 6.20
N ILE A 83 0.21 4.35 5.73
CA ILE A 83 -1.19 4.28 5.33
C ILE A 83 -1.88 3.17 6.13
N THR A 84 -2.83 3.54 6.99
CA THR A 84 -3.64 2.59 7.76
C THR A 84 -5.09 2.60 7.24
N ILE A 85 -5.61 1.44 6.88
CA ILE A 85 -6.97 1.28 6.35
C ILE A 85 -7.72 0.28 7.21
N GLY A 86 -8.70 0.74 7.99
CA GLY A 86 -9.53 -0.10 8.84
C GLY A 86 -10.57 -0.95 8.11
N GLY A 87 -10.76 -0.72 6.82
CA GLY A 87 -11.74 -1.41 5.97
C GLY A 87 -11.10 -1.97 4.70
N ARG A 88 -11.89 -2.04 3.64
CA ARG A 88 -11.46 -2.57 2.35
C ARG A 88 -10.63 -1.54 1.58
N HIS A 89 -9.45 -1.93 1.10
CA HIS A 89 -8.69 -1.19 0.09
C HIS A 89 -8.82 -1.87 -1.28
N LYS A 90 -9.18 -1.10 -2.31
CA LYS A 90 -9.28 -1.58 -3.70
C LYS A 90 -8.53 -0.65 -4.64
N ILE A 91 -7.61 -1.21 -5.42
CA ILE A 91 -6.96 -0.53 -6.54
C ILE A 91 -7.48 -1.11 -7.84
N TYR A 92 -7.94 -0.26 -8.75
CA TYR A 92 -8.41 -0.66 -10.07
C TYR A 92 -7.64 0.13 -11.14
N ILE A 93 -6.84 -0.57 -11.94
CA ILE A 93 -6.03 0.02 -12.99
C ILE A 93 -6.64 -0.34 -14.34
N ASN A 94 -6.69 0.61 -15.27
CA ASN A 94 -7.14 0.42 -16.65
C ASN A 94 -8.56 -0.13 -16.78
N LYS A 95 -9.50 0.44 -16.04
CA LYS A 95 -10.91 0.03 -16.04
C LYS A 95 -11.52 -0.03 -17.46
N ASP A 96 -11.11 0.88 -18.35
CA ASP A 96 -11.71 1.05 -19.68
C ASP A 96 -10.93 0.34 -20.79
N GLY A 97 -9.97 -0.54 -20.46
CA GLY A 97 -9.25 -1.39 -21.40
C GLY A 97 -8.25 -0.66 -22.32
N GLN A 98 -7.76 0.51 -21.92
CA GLN A 98 -6.72 1.23 -22.67
C GLN A 98 -5.43 0.41 -22.76
N THR A 99 -4.64 0.60 -23.82
CA THR A 99 -3.35 -0.08 -24.01
C THR A 99 -2.22 0.64 -23.25
N ASN A 100 -1.18 -0.11 -22.89
CA ASN A 100 0.04 0.39 -22.21
C ASN A 100 -0.15 0.97 -20.80
N ASN A 101 -1.14 0.51 -20.07
CA ASN A 101 -1.31 0.87 -18.66
C ASN A 101 -0.75 -0.23 -17.75
N HIS A 102 0.01 0.17 -16.72
CA HIS A 102 0.71 -0.72 -15.80
C HIS A 102 0.44 -0.34 -14.34
N TYR A 103 0.61 -1.31 -13.47
CA TYR A 103 0.78 -1.09 -12.04
C TYR A 103 2.19 -1.53 -11.67
N ASP A 104 3.09 -0.57 -11.48
CA ASP A 104 4.49 -0.84 -11.19
C ASP A 104 4.77 -0.62 -9.70
N ILE A 105 5.41 -1.59 -9.07
CA ILE A 105 6.00 -1.46 -7.73
C ILE A 105 7.50 -1.61 -7.90
N GLN A 106 8.24 -0.52 -7.73
CA GLN A 106 9.69 -0.51 -7.81
C GLN A 106 10.27 -0.16 -6.44
N VAL A 107 11.14 -1.03 -5.95
CA VAL A 107 11.84 -0.87 -4.67
C VAL A 107 13.33 -0.75 -4.94
N GLY A 108 13.93 0.30 -4.41
CA GLY A 108 15.35 0.61 -4.64
C GLY A 108 16.31 -0.33 -3.90
N PRO A 109 17.63 -0.13 -4.02
CA PRO A 109 18.63 -0.93 -3.34
C PRO A 109 18.51 -0.80 -1.82
N ASN A 110 18.84 -1.87 -1.10
CA ASN A 110 18.79 -1.97 0.37
C ASN A 110 17.38 -1.80 0.97
N ALA A 111 16.33 -2.00 0.19
CA ALA A 111 14.95 -1.98 0.63
C ALA A 111 14.24 -3.29 0.29
N SER A 112 13.09 -3.57 0.93
CA SER A 112 12.37 -4.82 0.81
C SER A 112 10.89 -4.60 0.59
N VAL A 113 10.21 -5.56 -0.05
CA VAL A 113 8.76 -5.68 -0.06
C VAL A 113 8.35 -6.80 0.89
N ASN A 114 7.59 -6.49 1.92
CA ASN A 114 7.04 -7.47 2.85
C ASN A 114 5.53 -7.54 2.70
N ILE A 115 5.00 -8.75 2.48
CA ILE A 115 3.56 -9.01 2.45
C ILE A 115 3.27 -10.03 3.55
N GLN A 116 2.50 -9.63 4.55
CA GLN A 116 2.08 -10.48 5.65
C GLN A 116 0.55 -10.56 5.69
N ILE A 117 0.03 -11.77 5.79
CA ILE A 117 -1.39 -12.06 5.99
C ILE A 117 -1.50 -12.94 7.23
N ASP A 118 -1.97 -12.37 8.34
CA ASP A 118 -2.06 -13.11 9.61
C ASP A 118 -3.13 -14.19 9.57
N LYS A 119 -4.24 -13.91 8.88
CA LYS A 119 -5.35 -14.85 8.73
C LYS A 119 -6.14 -14.54 7.45
N GLY A 120 -6.23 -15.51 6.57
CA GLY A 120 -6.91 -15.37 5.27
C GLY A 120 -6.06 -15.90 4.12
N ASP A 121 -6.47 -15.60 2.90
CA ASP A 121 -5.88 -16.14 1.68
C ASP A 121 -5.16 -15.05 0.87
N MET A 122 -4.11 -15.44 0.16
CA MET A 122 -3.53 -14.67 -0.92
C MET A 122 -3.88 -15.33 -2.27
N ASN A 123 -4.65 -14.63 -3.10
CA ASN A 123 -5.05 -15.12 -4.42
C ASN A 123 -4.36 -14.32 -5.53
N VAL A 124 -3.62 -15.01 -6.40
CA VAL A 124 -3.04 -14.44 -7.61
C VAL A 124 -3.69 -15.11 -8.82
N VAL A 125 -4.45 -14.36 -9.61
CA VAL A 125 -5.19 -14.88 -10.76
C VAL A 125 -4.80 -14.11 -12.02
N LEU A 126 -4.16 -14.80 -12.98
CA LEU A 126 -3.94 -14.30 -14.33
C LEU A 126 -4.91 -15.02 -15.27
N LYS A 127 -5.88 -14.29 -15.80
CA LYS A 127 -6.86 -14.87 -16.74
C LYS A 127 -6.23 -15.14 -18.10
N ASP A 128 -5.26 -14.32 -18.47
CA ASP A 128 -4.45 -14.43 -19.68
C ASP A 128 -3.07 -13.83 -19.40
N GLY A 129 -2.02 -14.30 -20.09
CA GLY A 129 -0.66 -13.82 -19.93
C GLY A 129 0.26 -14.77 -19.15
N LYS A 130 1.36 -14.25 -18.62
CA LYS A 130 2.43 -15.01 -18.00
C LYS A 130 2.75 -14.49 -16.61
N LEU A 131 3.02 -15.38 -15.67
CA LEU A 131 3.69 -15.07 -14.41
C LEU A 131 5.19 -15.37 -14.57
N ASN A 132 6.02 -14.34 -14.49
CA ASN A 132 7.48 -14.47 -14.52
C ASN A 132 8.04 -14.17 -13.13
N THR A 133 8.83 -15.09 -12.59
CA THR A 133 9.57 -14.90 -11.34
C THR A 133 11.05 -15.10 -11.63
N ASN A 134 11.87 -14.06 -11.39
CA ASN A 134 13.32 -14.11 -11.55
C ASN A 134 13.97 -13.74 -10.24
N VAL A 135 14.75 -14.64 -9.66
CA VAL A 135 15.42 -14.49 -8.37
C VAL A 135 16.90 -14.74 -8.58
N ALA A 136 17.73 -13.71 -8.38
CA ALA A 136 19.17 -13.82 -8.52
C ALA A 136 19.87 -14.54 -7.35
N GLY A 137 19.23 -14.56 -6.18
CA GLY A 137 19.70 -15.27 -4.99
C GLY A 137 18.86 -16.52 -4.71
N ASP A 138 18.66 -16.81 -3.45
CA ASP A 138 17.90 -17.97 -3.01
C ASP A 138 16.39 -17.77 -3.17
N TYR A 139 15.70 -18.82 -3.60
CA TYR A 139 14.25 -18.91 -3.57
C TYR A 139 13.79 -19.94 -2.55
N ASN A 140 13.21 -19.49 -1.44
CA ASN A 140 12.76 -20.34 -0.35
C ASN A 140 11.23 -20.42 -0.30
N MET A 141 10.68 -21.64 -0.32
CA MET A 141 9.25 -21.92 -0.17
C MET A 141 9.03 -22.89 0.98
N LYS A 142 8.20 -22.52 1.96
CA LYS A 142 7.78 -23.40 3.07
C LYS A 142 6.26 -23.51 3.09
N ILE A 143 5.74 -24.73 2.99
CA ILE A 143 4.30 -25.01 2.96
C ILE A 143 3.98 -25.96 4.11
N GLY A 144 3.12 -25.52 5.04
CA GLY A 144 2.70 -26.35 6.19
C GLY A 144 1.58 -27.34 5.86
N GLY A 145 0.92 -27.18 4.73
CA GLY A 145 -0.16 -28.05 4.24
C GLY A 145 0.21 -28.71 2.91
N ASN A 146 -0.75 -28.88 2.03
CA ASN A 146 -0.57 -29.52 0.73
C ASN A 146 -0.09 -28.51 -0.33
N MET A 147 0.79 -28.96 -1.21
CA MET A 147 1.13 -28.27 -2.45
C MET A 147 0.50 -29.02 -3.64
N ASN A 148 -0.38 -28.36 -4.39
CA ASN A 148 -0.95 -28.88 -5.63
C ASN A 148 -0.40 -28.11 -6.82
N LEU A 149 0.13 -28.81 -7.81
CA LEU A 149 0.62 -28.24 -9.06
C LEU A 149 -0.04 -28.97 -10.24
N ASP A 150 -0.92 -28.27 -10.97
CA ASP A 150 -1.55 -28.75 -12.20
C ASP A 150 -0.96 -28.01 -13.39
N VAL A 151 -0.27 -28.73 -14.30
CA VAL A 151 0.37 -28.20 -15.50
C VAL A 151 -0.19 -28.92 -16.72
N ARG A 152 -1.05 -28.25 -17.48
CA ARG A 152 -1.66 -28.84 -18.70
C ARG A 152 -0.72 -28.93 -19.89
N GLY A 153 0.38 -28.19 -19.87
CA GLY A 153 1.45 -28.23 -20.87
C GLY A 153 2.68 -28.95 -20.34
N ASN A 154 3.84 -28.54 -20.78
CA ASN A 154 5.12 -29.11 -20.34
C ASN A 154 5.58 -28.49 -19.01
N LYS A 155 6.07 -29.31 -18.10
CA LYS A 155 6.89 -28.86 -16.97
C LYS A 155 8.34 -29.18 -17.24
N THR A 156 9.19 -28.15 -17.28
CA THR A 156 10.64 -28.31 -17.39
C THR A 156 11.31 -27.86 -16.11
N GLU A 157 12.25 -28.64 -15.62
CA GLU A 157 13.06 -28.32 -14.45
C GLU A 157 14.52 -28.60 -14.77
N THR A 158 15.38 -27.58 -14.66
CA THR A 158 16.82 -27.72 -14.88
C THR A 158 17.56 -27.33 -13.62
N VAL A 159 18.38 -28.22 -13.10
CA VAL A 159 19.20 -28.04 -11.90
C VAL A 159 20.66 -28.30 -12.26
N SER A 160 21.50 -27.26 -12.21
CA SER A 160 22.94 -27.41 -12.52
C SER A 160 23.73 -28.05 -11.38
N GLY A 161 23.19 -28.11 -10.19
CA GLY A 161 23.78 -28.77 -9.02
C GLY A 161 23.01 -30.04 -8.64
N SER A 162 22.97 -30.36 -7.38
CA SER A 162 22.26 -31.53 -6.88
C SER A 162 20.78 -31.24 -6.68
N LYS A 163 19.92 -32.16 -7.06
CA LYS A 163 18.51 -32.20 -6.69
C LYS A 163 18.26 -33.27 -5.66
N THR A 164 17.78 -32.90 -4.48
CA THR A 164 17.43 -33.83 -3.41
C THR A 164 15.92 -33.82 -3.19
N SER A 165 15.31 -34.99 -3.12
CA SER A 165 13.90 -35.15 -2.77
C SER A 165 13.78 -36.16 -1.63
N ASN A 166 13.33 -35.70 -0.46
CA ASN A 166 13.10 -36.54 0.71
C ASN A 166 11.59 -36.66 0.95
N THR A 167 11.09 -37.87 1.06
CA THR A 167 9.69 -38.13 1.39
C THR A 167 9.59 -39.29 2.36
N THR A 168 8.67 -39.21 3.32
CA THR A 168 8.37 -40.29 4.27
C THR A 168 7.26 -41.22 3.77
N GLY A 169 6.54 -40.83 2.73
CA GLY A 169 5.48 -41.57 2.10
C GLY A 169 5.87 -42.13 0.73
N ASN A 170 4.89 -42.47 -0.07
CA ASN A 170 5.11 -43.00 -1.41
C ASN A 170 5.43 -41.89 -2.41
N VAL A 171 6.40 -42.14 -3.29
CA VAL A 171 6.64 -41.37 -4.51
C VAL A 171 6.07 -42.17 -5.68
N ILE A 172 5.12 -41.62 -6.41
CA ILE A 172 4.47 -42.30 -7.53
C ILE A 172 4.76 -41.46 -8.80
N HIS A 173 5.48 -42.07 -9.73
CA HIS A 173 5.68 -41.53 -11.08
C HIS A 173 4.88 -42.37 -12.07
N ARG A 174 4.04 -41.72 -12.87
CA ARG A 174 3.27 -42.38 -13.94
C ARG A 174 3.50 -41.61 -15.24
N GLY A 175 3.87 -42.33 -16.29
CA GLY A 175 4.09 -41.76 -17.62
C GLY A 175 4.20 -42.82 -18.66
N ALA A 176 4.03 -42.51 -19.94
CA ALA A 176 4.21 -43.44 -21.03
C ALA A 176 5.69 -43.94 -21.11
N ARG A 177 6.63 -43.07 -20.71
CA ARG A 177 8.05 -43.40 -20.60
C ARG A 177 8.63 -42.66 -19.38
N ILE A 178 9.45 -43.32 -18.61
CA ILE A 178 10.18 -42.76 -17.46
C ILE A 178 11.65 -43.14 -17.64
N ASP A 179 12.51 -42.15 -17.93
CA ASP A 179 13.96 -42.35 -18.02
C ASP A 179 14.59 -41.75 -16.75
N LEU A 180 15.21 -42.59 -15.95
CA LEU A 180 15.80 -42.18 -14.66
C LEU A 180 17.33 -42.02 -14.76
N ASN A 181 17.93 -42.55 -15.80
CA ASN A 181 19.36 -42.40 -16.05
C ASN A 181 19.62 -42.64 -17.56
N PRO A 182 20.04 -41.61 -18.31
CA PRO A 182 20.38 -41.80 -19.74
C PRO A 182 21.69 -42.52 -19.93
#